data_f8004704aada3aa54e2e4d4fbebd8a8a
#
_entry.id   f8004704aada3aa54e2e4d4fbebd8a8a
#
_cell.length_a   1.000
_cell.length_b   1.000
_cell.length_c   1.000
_cell.angle_alpha   90.00
_cell.angle_beta   90.00
_cell.angle_gamma   90.00
#
_symmetry.space_group_name_H-M   'P 1'
#
loop_
_entity.id
_entity.type
_entity.pdbx_description
1 polymer ?
#
loop_
_entity_poly.entity_id
_entity_poly.type
_entity_poly.pdbx_seq_one_letter_code
_entity_poly.pdbx_strand_id
1 'polypeptide(L)'
;MASSPILILGGTSLVATYLAARLKGTGRTIQLVARRTTSPIAGLPFVPWSELAAGVVPATPGAAVISLLPLPVLISLLPRLTGVRSIAALGSTSVFSKATSDEASERATAGKLAAAERALEDWCGTHGVGMTLLRPTLVYDLVSDRNVARLARFARRFGFVPLAKPAKGLRQPIHADDVAKALLAAVDTPAAFGKRLNIAGGAPLTYRAMVERIFAGLGRKPRLVLLPTAILRVGFSAGSRLGLVREAAFGSSVFSRMNEDLTFDVRDGLELLGYDPRPFDPAGPLRLGDLDAQTVAALT
;
A
#
# COMPACT_ATOMS: atom_id res chain seq x y z
N MET A 1 -7.48 -29.95 -6.76
CA MET A 1 -6.05 -29.64 -7.09
C MET A 1 -5.43 -29.01 -5.86
N ALA A 2 -4.25 -29.46 -5.41
CA ALA A 2 -3.54 -28.82 -4.31
C ALA A 2 -3.23 -27.37 -4.70
N SER A 3 -3.62 -26.42 -3.87
CA SER A 3 -3.37 -24.99 -4.14
C SER A 3 -1.86 -24.72 -4.02
N SER A 4 -1.31 -23.99 -5.01
CA SER A 4 0.13 -23.68 -5.05
C SER A 4 0.60 -22.97 -3.78
N PRO A 5 1.84 -23.26 -3.30
CA PRO A 5 2.44 -22.54 -2.19
C PRO A 5 2.55 -21.04 -2.47
N ILE A 6 2.48 -20.21 -1.42
CA ILE A 6 2.65 -18.76 -1.53
C ILE A 6 3.88 -18.31 -0.75
N LEU A 7 4.76 -17.58 -1.45
CA LEU A 7 5.89 -16.86 -0.86
C LEU A 7 5.54 -15.37 -0.74
N ILE A 8 5.49 -14.84 0.48
CA ILE A 8 5.19 -13.43 0.74
C ILE A 8 6.50 -12.70 1.05
N LEU A 9 6.92 -11.82 0.16
CA LEU A 9 8.09 -10.95 0.34
C LEU A 9 7.67 -9.63 0.99
N GLY A 10 8.26 -9.29 2.13
CA GLY A 10 7.93 -8.08 2.87
C GLY A 10 6.90 -8.30 3.98
N GLY A 11 7.04 -9.37 4.76
CA GLY A 11 6.14 -9.78 5.84
C GLY A 11 5.93 -8.75 6.97
N THR A 12 6.68 -7.64 6.99
CA THR A 12 6.46 -6.50 7.91
C THR A 12 5.62 -5.37 7.30
N SER A 13 5.12 -5.57 6.08
CA SER A 13 4.22 -4.60 5.44
C SER A 13 2.85 -4.62 6.11
N LEU A 14 2.20 -3.47 6.15
CA LEU A 14 0.80 -3.31 6.52
C LEU A 14 -0.13 -4.37 5.86
N VAL A 15 0.05 -4.62 4.57
CA VAL A 15 -0.78 -5.57 3.81
C VAL A 15 -0.48 -7.03 4.20
N ALA A 16 0.73 -7.33 4.71
CA ALA A 16 1.13 -8.70 5.03
C ALA A 16 0.23 -9.34 6.10
N THR A 17 -0.18 -8.57 7.11
CA THR A 17 -1.06 -9.06 8.17
C THR A 17 -2.43 -9.49 7.62
N TYR A 18 -2.99 -8.68 6.72
CA TYR A 18 -4.28 -9.00 6.08
C TYR A 18 -4.17 -10.20 5.13
N LEU A 19 -3.05 -10.32 4.39
CA LEU A 19 -2.77 -11.51 3.58
C LEU A 19 -2.70 -12.77 4.45
N ALA A 20 -1.97 -12.72 5.55
CA ALA A 20 -1.85 -13.84 6.46
C ALA A 20 -3.19 -14.27 7.06
N ALA A 21 -4.00 -13.29 7.50
CA ALA A 21 -5.34 -13.56 8.02
C ALA A 21 -6.24 -14.25 6.98
N ARG A 22 -6.19 -13.77 5.72
CA ARG A 22 -6.97 -14.36 4.62
C ARG A 22 -6.51 -15.73 4.18
N LEU A 23 -5.23 -16.04 4.36
CA LEU A 23 -4.66 -17.33 4.02
C LEU A 23 -4.82 -18.38 5.15
N LYS A 24 -5.12 -17.93 6.37
CA LYS A 24 -5.38 -18.81 7.50
C LYS A 24 -6.57 -19.72 7.19
N GLY A 25 -6.39 -21.03 7.36
CA GLY A 25 -7.46 -22.02 7.11
C GLY A 25 -7.68 -22.40 5.64
N THR A 26 -6.95 -21.81 4.69
CA THR A 26 -7.09 -22.18 3.25
C THR A 26 -6.38 -23.47 2.87
N GLY A 27 -5.60 -24.07 3.77
CA GLY A 27 -4.77 -25.23 3.45
C GLY A 27 -3.56 -24.94 2.54
N ARG A 28 -3.31 -23.67 2.17
CA ARG A 28 -2.16 -23.28 1.36
C ARG A 28 -0.90 -23.20 2.22
N THR A 29 0.19 -23.73 1.71
CA THR A 29 1.51 -23.53 2.31
C THR A 29 1.93 -22.07 2.12
N ILE A 30 2.24 -21.39 3.24
CA ILE A 30 2.62 -19.98 3.25
C ILE A 30 4.02 -19.86 3.81
N GLN A 31 4.85 -19.03 3.20
CA GLN A 31 6.15 -18.67 3.71
C GLN A 31 6.34 -17.17 3.68
N LEU A 32 6.75 -16.59 4.80
CA LEU A 32 7.02 -15.16 4.92
C LEU A 32 8.52 -14.89 4.81
N VAL A 33 8.88 -13.82 4.14
CA VAL A 33 10.24 -13.26 4.14
C VAL A 33 10.22 -11.83 4.64
N ALA A 34 11.03 -11.53 5.65
CA ALA A 34 11.14 -10.19 6.21
C ALA A 34 12.56 -9.90 6.73
N ARG A 35 12.84 -8.61 6.99
CA ARG A 35 14.15 -8.16 7.52
C ARG A 35 14.36 -8.40 9.01
N ARG A 36 13.36 -8.92 9.72
CA ARG A 36 13.46 -9.23 11.16
C ARG A 36 14.12 -10.58 11.37
N THR A 37 14.56 -10.84 12.61
CA THR A 37 15.12 -12.13 13.04
C THR A 37 14.05 -13.07 13.57
N THR A 38 12.84 -12.58 13.81
CA THR A 38 11.69 -13.36 14.28
C THR A 38 10.51 -13.15 13.35
N SER A 39 9.61 -14.14 13.28
CA SER A 39 8.41 -14.01 12.43
C SER A 39 7.60 -12.76 12.82
N PRO A 40 7.27 -11.89 11.85
CA PRO A 40 6.42 -10.73 12.12
C PRO A 40 4.95 -11.11 12.35
N ILE A 41 4.57 -12.34 12.01
CA ILE A 41 3.21 -12.86 12.16
C ILE A 41 3.30 -14.22 12.85
N ALA A 42 2.73 -14.31 14.05
CA ALA A 42 2.76 -15.51 14.86
C ALA A 42 2.17 -16.73 14.12
N GLY A 43 2.86 -17.88 14.25
CA GLY A 43 2.40 -19.14 13.70
C GLY A 43 2.61 -19.34 12.20
N LEU A 44 3.23 -18.39 11.47
CA LEU A 44 3.58 -18.59 10.07
C LEU A 44 5.06 -18.93 9.88
N PRO A 45 5.40 -19.86 8.98
CA PRO A 45 6.76 -20.14 8.58
C PRO A 45 7.45 -18.87 8.07
N PHE A 46 8.67 -18.65 8.52
CA PHE A 46 9.38 -17.40 8.29
C PHE A 46 10.83 -17.68 7.85
N VAL A 47 11.29 -16.86 6.90
CA VAL A 47 12.68 -16.85 6.44
C VAL A 47 13.25 -15.45 6.66
N PRO A 48 14.35 -15.30 7.39
CA PRO A 48 15.05 -14.04 7.51
C PRO A 48 15.54 -13.54 6.15
N TRP A 49 15.53 -12.23 5.97
CA TRP A 49 16.05 -11.60 4.75
C TRP A 49 17.50 -11.99 4.44
N SER A 50 18.32 -12.20 5.48
CA SER A 50 19.72 -12.63 5.35
C SER A 50 19.87 -13.97 4.63
N GLU A 51 18.98 -14.91 4.87
CA GLU A 51 18.98 -16.22 4.19
C GLU A 51 18.57 -16.07 2.73
N LEU A 52 17.55 -15.25 2.46
CA LEU A 52 17.16 -14.93 1.10
C LEU A 52 18.30 -14.23 0.33
N ALA A 53 18.99 -13.28 0.98
CA ALA A 53 20.12 -12.57 0.41
C ALA A 53 21.31 -13.48 0.16
N ALA A 54 21.51 -14.50 1.01
CA ALA A 54 22.57 -15.50 0.85
C ALA A 54 22.26 -16.56 -0.23
N GLY A 55 21.10 -16.48 -0.89
CA GLY A 55 20.70 -17.43 -1.94
C GLY A 55 19.96 -18.67 -1.41
N VAL A 56 19.72 -18.78 -0.12
CA VAL A 56 18.86 -19.80 0.48
C VAL A 56 17.41 -19.34 0.28
N VAL A 57 16.91 -19.48 -0.95
CA VAL A 57 15.49 -19.23 -1.21
C VAL A 57 14.76 -20.54 -1.15
N PRO A 58 13.80 -20.67 -0.27
CA PRO A 58 12.86 -21.77 -0.34
C PRO A 58 11.77 -21.45 -1.40
N ALA A 59 12.17 -21.22 -2.62
CA ALA A 59 11.20 -21.19 -3.70
C ALA A 59 10.79 -22.63 -3.99
N THR A 60 9.73 -23.08 -3.38
CA THR A 60 9.10 -24.33 -3.75
C THR A 60 8.73 -24.22 -5.23
N PRO A 61 9.17 -25.15 -6.10
CA PRO A 61 8.83 -25.12 -7.51
C PRO A 61 7.31 -24.97 -7.71
N GLY A 62 6.91 -24.06 -8.61
CA GLY A 62 5.50 -23.75 -8.86
C GLY A 62 4.86 -22.82 -7.83
N ALA A 63 5.61 -22.25 -6.88
CA ALA A 63 5.08 -21.27 -5.94
C ALA A 63 4.62 -20.00 -6.62
N ALA A 64 3.58 -19.36 -6.05
CA ALA A 64 3.21 -18.00 -6.34
C ALA A 64 3.94 -17.04 -5.40
N VAL A 65 4.40 -15.90 -5.92
CA VAL A 65 5.07 -14.87 -5.12
C VAL A 65 4.15 -13.67 -4.97
N ILE A 66 3.94 -13.21 -3.74
CA ILE A 66 3.31 -11.91 -3.45
C ILE A 66 4.39 -10.99 -2.90
N SER A 67 4.72 -9.93 -3.66
CA SER A 67 5.73 -8.97 -3.24
C SER A 67 5.11 -7.67 -2.73
N LEU A 68 5.37 -7.38 -1.46
CA LEU A 68 5.03 -6.13 -0.77
C LEU A 68 6.27 -5.24 -0.60
N LEU A 69 7.37 -5.61 -1.25
CA LEU A 69 8.62 -4.86 -1.23
C LEU A 69 8.55 -3.65 -2.16
N PRO A 70 9.34 -2.61 -1.90
CA PRO A 70 9.62 -1.61 -2.93
C PRO A 70 10.14 -2.29 -4.20
N LEU A 71 9.60 -1.92 -5.37
CA LEU A 71 9.95 -2.57 -6.65
C LEU A 71 11.45 -2.68 -6.92
N PRO A 72 12.30 -1.64 -6.68
CA PRO A 72 13.74 -1.80 -6.89
C PRO A 72 14.38 -2.91 -6.05
N VAL A 73 13.83 -3.16 -4.85
CA VAL A 73 14.28 -4.26 -3.99
C VAL A 73 13.82 -5.61 -4.55
N LEU A 74 12.57 -5.71 -5.02
CA LEU A 74 12.09 -6.92 -5.70
C LEU A 74 12.98 -7.25 -6.90
N ILE A 75 13.29 -6.26 -7.75
CA ILE A 75 14.13 -6.46 -8.94
C ILE A 75 15.48 -7.08 -8.58
N SER A 76 16.12 -6.64 -7.49
CA SER A 76 17.39 -7.23 -7.04
C SER A 76 17.29 -8.69 -6.58
N LEU A 77 16.09 -9.18 -6.31
CA LEU A 77 15.83 -10.56 -5.88
C LEU A 77 15.38 -11.49 -7.02
N LEU A 78 14.90 -10.94 -8.13
CA LEU A 78 14.35 -11.75 -9.23
C LEU A 78 15.26 -12.90 -9.68
N PRO A 79 16.59 -12.73 -9.82
CA PRO A 79 17.48 -13.83 -10.20
C PRO A 79 17.47 -15.02 -9.23
N ARG A 80 16.98 -14.80 -7.99
CA ARG A 80 16.87 -15.84 -6.96
C ARG A 80 15.49 -16.50 -6.91
N LEU A 81 14.49 -15.95 -7.59
CA LEU A 81 13.12 -16.46 -7.62
C LEU A 81 12.92 -17.43 -8.80
N THR A 82 13.76 -18.45 -8.88
CA THR A 82 13.68 -19.45 -9.95
C THR A 82 12.57 -20.46 -9.69
N GLY A 83 11.91 -20.93 -10.78
CA GLY A 83 10.87 -21.96 -10.69
C GLY A 83 9.53 -21.49 -10.13
N VAL A 84 9.34 -20.18 -9.87
CA VAL A 84 8.05 -19.62 -9.48
C VAL A 84 7.10 -19.55 -10.69
N ARG A 85 5.80 -19.79 -10.47
CA ARG A 85 4.81 -19.75 -11.57
C ARG A 85 4.28 -18.34 -11.84
N SER A 86 4.13 -17.53 -10.79
CA SER A 86 3.55 -16.19 -10.91
C SER A 86 4.07 -15.25 -9.83
N ILE A 87 4.08 -13.95 -10.15
CA ILE A 87 4.45 -12.86 -9.23
C ILE A 87 3.36 -11.80 -9.27
N ALA A 88 2.69 -11.57 -8.12
CA ALA A 88 1.88 -10.38 -7.90
C ALA A 88 2.70 -9.36 -7.09
N ALA A 89 2.95 -8.19 -7.65
CA ALA A 89 3.78 -7.16 -7.01
C ALA A 89 3.00 -5.87 -6.76
N LEU A 90 3.34 -5.17 -5.67
CA LEU A 90 2.83 -3.83 -5.41
C LEU A 90 3.73 -2.77 -6.07
N GLY A 91 3.13 -2.01 -6.98
CA GLY A 91 3.61 -0.73 -7.46
C GLY A 91 2.94 0.42 -6.70
N SER A 92 2.68 1.52 -7.40
CA SER A 92 1.97 2.69 -6.85
C SER A 92 1.45 3.57 -7.98
N THR A 93 0.24 4.12 -7.82
CA THR A 93 -0.25 5.21 -8.70
C THR A 93 0.61 6.48 -8.63
N SER A 94 1.59 6.54 -7.71
CA SER A 94 2.61 7.59 -7.68
C SER A 94 3.47 7.64 -8.96
N VAL A 95 3.52 6.56 -9.74
CA VAL A 95 4.16 6.55 -11.06
C VAL A 95 3.55 7.62 -11.99
N PHE A 96 2.26 7.89 -11.86
CA PHE A 96 1.55 8.92 -12.63
C PHE A 96 1.60 10.28 -11.93
N SER A 97 1.13 10.35 -10.69
CA SER A 97 0.95 11.62 -9.97
C SER A 97 2.26 12.33 -9.65
N LYS A 98 3.39 11.63 -9.60
CA LYS A 98 4.71 12.23 -9.40
C LYS A 98 5.44 12.55 -10.70
N ALA A 99 5.04 11.96 -11.82
CA ALA A 99 5.68 12.21 -13.12
C ALA A 99 5.52 13.68 -13.56
N THR A 100 4.41 14.30 -13.22
CA THR A 100 4.06 15.69 -13.56
C THR A 100 4.33 16.69 -12.42
N SER A 101 4.99 16.25 -11.34
CA SER A 101 5.29 17.13 -10.20
C SER A 101 6.30 18.22 -10.56
N ASP A 102 6.13 19.42 -9.99
CA ASP A 102 7.11 20.52 -10.10
C ASP A 102 8.44 20.15 -9.40
N GLU A 103 8.41 19.24 -8.41
CA GLU A 103 9.59 18.81 -7.67
C GLU A 103 10.41 17.75 -8.43
N ALA A 104 11.67 18.06 -8.75
CA ALA A 104 12.56 17.15 -9.48
C ALA A 104 12.77 15.80 -8.75
N SER A 105 12.81 15.80 -7.42
CA SER A 105 12.92 14.61 -6.59
C SER A 105 11.72 13.65 -6.75
N GLU A 106 10.53 14.19 -6.93
CA GLU A 106 9.33 13.41 -7.17
C GLU A 106 9.29 12.82 -8.59
N ARG A 107 9.66 13.63 -9.59
CA ARG A 107 9.81 13.13 -10.96
C ARG A 107 10.85 12.01 -11.04
N ALA A 108 11.99 12.17 -10.36
CA ALA A 108 13.00 11.11 -10.25
C ALA A 108 12.45 9.84 -9.59
N THR A 109 11.60 9.99 -8.58
CA THR A 109 10.91 8.85 -7.93
C THR A 109 9.97 8.15 -8.91
N ALA A 110 9.17 8.88 -9.67
CA ALA A 110 8.29 8.31 -10.69
C ALA A 110 9.10 7.56 -11.78
N GLY A 111 10.22 8.14 -12.24
CA GLY A 111 11.12 7.51 -13.20
C GLY A 111 11.70 6.19 -12.69
N LYS A 112 12.14 6.14 -11.43
CA LYS A 112 12.63 4.90 -10.79
C LYS A 112 11.54 3.84 -10.68
N LEU A 113 10.31 4.23 -10.32
CA LEU A 113 9.17 3.30 -10.29
C LEU A 113 8.88 2.74 -11.68
N ALA A 114 8.77 3.59 -12.69
CA ALA A 114 8.50 3.17 -14.06
C ALA A 114 9.59 2.26 -14.63
N ALA A 115 10.86 2.53 -14.32
CA ALA A 115 11.97 1.67 -14.71
C ALA A 115 11.91 0.29 -14.04
N ALA A 116 11.58 0.25 -12.73
CA ALA A 116 11.45 -1.01 -12.01
C ALA A 116 10.24 -1.83 -12.47
N GLU A 117 9.12 -1.18 -12.85
CA GLU A 117 7.96 -1.87 -13.42
C GLU A 117 8.31 -2.54 -14.77
N ARG A 118 9.04 -1.85 -15.64
CA ARG A 118 9.53 -2.45 -16.90
C ARG A 118 10.48 -3.62 -16.66
N ALA A 119 11.45 -3.43 -15.74
CA ALA A 119 12.41 -4.50 -15.43
C ALA A 119 11.73 -5.76 -14.87
N LEU A 120 10.65 -5.61 -14.08
CA LEU A 120 9.86 -6.75 -13.61
C LEU A 120 9.17 -7.47 -14.77
N GLU A 121 8.54 -6.71 -15.67
CA GLU A 121 7.82 -7.25 -16.83
C GLU A 121 8.77 -8.00 -17.77
N ASP A 122 9.92 -7.38 -18.12
CA ASP A 122 10.93 -7.95 -18.98
C ASP A 122 11.48 -9.26 -18.40
N TRP A 123 11.80 -9.27 -17.10
CA TRP A 123 12.30 -10.47 -16.44
C TRP A 123 11.25 -11.59 -16.44
N CYS A 124 10.02 -11.28 -16.07
CA CYS A 124 8.95 -12.27 -16.03
C CYS A 124 8.65 -12.83 -17.42
N GLY A 125 8.62 -11.97 -18.44
CA GLY A 125 8.43 -12.37 -19.84
C GLY A 125 9.53 -13.32 -20.32
N THR A 126 10.81 -13.02 -20.01
CA THR A 126 11.96 -13.85 -20.39
C THR A 126 11.94 -15.22 -19.69
N HIS A 127 11.42 -15.30 -18.48
CA HIS A 127 11.43 -16.54 -17.68
C HIS A 127 10.09 -17.31 -17.69
N GLY A 128 9.10 -16.85 -18.47
CA GLY A 128 7.79 -17.49 -18.57
C GLY A 128 6.99 -17.42 -17.25
N VAL A 129 7.24 -16.40 -16.41
CA VAL A 129 6.57 -16.20 -15.14
C VAL A 129 5.36 -15.29 -15.31
N GLY A 130 4.19 -15.72 -14.84
CA GLY A 130 2.98 -14.88 -14.86
C GLY A 130 3.16 -13.66 -13.94
N MET A 131 3.07 -12.43 -14.51
CA MET A 131 3.28 -11.19 -13.73
C MET A 131 2.00 -10.37 -13.65
N THR A 132 1.59 -9.97 -12.47
CA THR A 132 0.56 -8.95 -12.28
C THR A 132 1.09 -7.85 -11.36
N LEU A 133 1.12 -6.61 -11.86
CA LEU A 133 1.52 -5.45 -11.08
C LEU A 133 0.29 -4.66 -10.64
N LEU A 134 0.08 -4.54 -9.32
CA LEU A 134 -0.99 -3.74 -8.76
C LEU A 134 -0.48 -2.37 -8.35
N ARG A 135 -1.12 -1.32 -8.84
CA ARG A 135 -0.84 0.08 -8.50
C ARG A 135 -1.94 0.62 -7.58
N PRO A 136 -1.84 0.43 -6.27
CA PRO A 136 -2.82 0.96 -5.34
C PRO A 136 -2.76 2.49 -5.30
N THR A 137 -3.92 3.08 -5.02
CA THR A 137 -4.04 4.46 -4.58
C THR A 137 -3.55 4.59 -3.13
N LEU A 138 -4.03 5.56 -2.36
CA LEU A 138 -3.65 5.77 -0.97
C LEU A 138 -4.10 4.58 -0.10
N VAL A 139 -3.15 3.71 0.27
CA VAL A 139 -3.43 2.55 1.13
C VAL A 139 -3.53 2.98 2.59
N TYR A 140 -4.55 2.46 3.30
CA TYR A 140 -4.78 2.75 4.71
C TYR A 140 -5.26 1.51 5.50
N ASP A 141 -5.07 1.55 6.83
CA ASP A 141 -5.61 0.59 7.81
C ASP A 141 -6.16 1.26 9.08
N LEU A 142 -6.02 2.57 9.20
CA LEU A 142 -6.38 3.40 10.36
C LEU A 142 -5.50 3.22 11.62
N VAL A 143 -4.59 2.26 11.63
CA VAL A 143 -3.76 1.92 12.79
C VAL A 143 -2.30 2.29 12.56
N SER A 144 -1.67 1.64 11.59
CA SER A 144 -0.22 1.71 11.35
C SER A 144 0.17 2.46 10.09
N ASP A 145 -0.80 2.79 9.23
CA ASP A 145 -0.52 3.45 7.97
C ASP A 145 0.10 4.86 8.16
N ARG A 146 0.88 5.28 7.15
CA ARG A 146 1.60 6.57 7.19
C ARG A 146 0.80 7.73 6.63
N ASN A 147 -0.44 7.54 6.26
CA ASN A 147 -1.30 8.53 5.61
C ASN A 147 -2.50 8.87 6.50
N VAL A 148 -3.53 8.02 6.49
CA VAL A 148 -4.80 8.25 7.19
C VAL A 148 -4.62 8.17 8.70
N ALA A 149 -3.92 7.13 9.21
CA ALA A 149 -3.65 7.01 10.64
C ALA A 149 -2.79 8.18 11.16
N ARG A 150 -1.88 8.71 10.34
CA ARG A 150 -1.10 9.90 10.69
C ARG A 150 -1.99 11.15 10.78
N LEU A 151 -2.89 11.37 9.82
CA LEU A 151 -3.88 12.45 9.89
C LEU A 151 -4.78 12.31 11.11
N ALA A 152 -5.23 11.09 11.43
CA ALA A 152 -6.04 10.81 12.60
C ALA A 152 -5.28 11.13 13.92
N ARG A 153 -4.00 10.72 14.02
CA ARG A 153 -3.16 11.08 15.18
C ARG A 153 -2.97 12.58 15.32
N PHE A 154 -2.76 13.30 14.20
CA PHE A 154 -2.66 14.75 14.20
C PHE A 154 -3.97 15.41 14.67
N ALA A 155 -5.10 15.01 14.09
CA ALA A 155 -6.43 15.50 14.46
C ALA A 155 -6.75 15.24 15.96
N ARG A 156 -6.36 14.06 16.47
CA ARG A 156 -6.54 13.70 17.87
C ARG A 156 -5.70 14.57 18.81
N ARG A 157 -4.44 14.84 18.45
CA ARG A 157 -3.49 15.61 19.25
C ARG A 157 -3.81 17.09 19.29
N PHE A 158 -4.08 17.69 18.13
CA PHE A 158 -4.23 19.14 18.00
C PHE A 158 -5.69 19.62 17.93
N GLY A 159 -6.66 18.73 17.72
CA GLY A 159 -8.07 19.05 17.65
C GLY A 159 -8.50 19.73 16.33
N PHE A 160 -7.60 19.97 15.40
CA PHE A 160 -7.88 20.54 14.08
C PHE A 160 -6.94 19.96 13.03
N VAL A 161 -7.28 20.17 11.75
CA VAL A 161 -6.39 19.84 10.61
C VAL A 161 -6.31 21.02 9.66
N PRO A 162 -5.08 21.51 9.33
CA PRO A 162 -4.90 22.54 8.34
C PRO A 162 -5.00 21.94 6.92
N LEU A 163 -5.75 22.59 6.05
CA LEU A 163 -5.96 22.18 4.66
C LEU A 163 -5.64 23.31 3.69
N ALA A 164 -5.05 22.97 2.55
CA ALA A 164 -4.88 23.94 1.46
C ALA A 164 -6.22 24.22 0.81
N LYS A 165 -6.68 25.50 0.87
CA LYS A 165 -7.92 25.97 0.26
C LYS A 165 -7.88 25.73 -1.26
N PRO A 166 -8.96 25.19 -1.88
CA PRO A 166 -10.24 24.76 -1.32
C PRO A 166 -10.30 23.31 -0.81
N ALA A 167 -9.23 22.50 -0.94
CA ALA A 167 -9.13 21.08 -0.56
C ALA A 167 -10.18 20.19 -1.26
N LYS A 168 -10.43 20.46 -2.54
CA LYS A 168 -11.43 19.77 -3.37
C LYS A 168 -10.88 18.63 -4.21
N GLY A 169 -9.54 18.48 -4.27
CA GLY A 169 -8.93 17.39 -5.03
C GLY A 169 -9.41 16.01 -4.57
N LEU A 170 -9.73 15.16 -5.54
CA LEU A 170 -10.32 13.85 -5.29
C LEU A 170 -9.28 12.83 -4.79
N ARG A 171 -9.71 11.97 -3.92
CA ARG A 171 -8.99 10.82 -3.38
C ARG A 171 -9.87 9.59 -3.45
N GLN A 172 -9.23 8.43 -3.55
CA GLN A 172 -9.92 7.14 -3.53
C GLN A 172 -9.11 6.16 -2.68
N PRO A 173 -9.08 6.36 -1.34
CA PRO A 173 -8.29 5.52 -0.45
C PRO A 173 -8.73 4.07 -0.50
N ILE A 174 -7.78 3.14 -0.57
CA ILE A 174 -8.03 1.70 -0.56
C ILE A 174 -7.59 1.08 0.78
N HIS A 175 -8.45 0.26 1.37
CA HIS A 175 -8.11 -0.43 2.61
C HIS A 175 -7.07 -1.54 2.35
N ALA A 176 -6.14 -1.74 3.29
CA ALA A 176 -5.07 -2.74 3.16
C ALA A 176 -5.58 -4.16 2.95
N ASP A 177 -6.74 -4.48 3.54
CA ASP A 177 -7.41 -5.76 3.34
C ASP A 177 -7.94 -5.96 1.90
N ASP A 178 -8.42 -4.88 1.26
CA ASP A 178 -8.87 -4.95 -0.14
C ASP A 178 -7.68 -5.08 -1.10
N VAL A 179 -6.53 -4.47 -0.75
CA VAL A 179 -5.26 -4.73 -1.45
C VAL A 179 -4.84 -6.18 -1.30
N ALA A 180 -4.99 -6.77 -0.10
CA ALA A 180 -4.69 -8.18 0.13
C ALA A 180 -5.58 -9.11 -0.72
N LYS A 181 -6.90 -8.82 -0.81
CA LYS A 181 -7.82 -9.56 -1.70
C LYS A 181 -7.35 -9.50 -3.16
N ALA A 182 -7.06 -8.29 -3.66
CA ALA A 182 -6.62 -8.09 -5.03
C ALA A 182 -5.31 -8.85 -5.33
N LEU A 183 -4.33 -8.86 -4.39
CA LEU A 183 -3.08 -9.60 -4.55
C LEU A 183 -3.30 -11.12 -4.60
N LEU A 184 -4.17 -11.65 -3.73
CA LEU A 184 -4.50 -13.07 -3.74
C LEU A 184 -5.19 -13.48 -5.04
N ALA A 185 -6.11 -12.68 -5.55
CA ALA A 185 -6.72 -12.91 -6.84
C ALA A 185 -5.68 -12.85 -7.97
N ALA A 186 -4.78 -11.86 -7.93
CA ALA A 186 -3.80 -11.63 -8.99
C ALA A 186 -2.83 -12.80 -9.22
N VAL A 187 -2.40 -13.52 -8.17
CA VAL A 187 -1.48 -14.66 -8.32
C VAL A 187 -2.16 -15.90 -8.93
N ASP A 188 -3.48 -15.97 -8.88
CA ASP A 188 -4.27 -17.12 -9.31
C ASP A 188 -5.13 -16.84 -10.55
N THR A 189 -5.03 -15.65 -11.14
CA THR A 189 -5.81 -15.23 -12.32
C THR A 189 -4.94 -15.12 -13.56
N PRO A 190 -4.83 -16.14 -14.43
CA PRO A 190 -3.99 -16.08 -15.63
C PRO A 190 -4.35 -14.93 -16.60
N ALA A 191 -5.63 -14.54 -16.64
CA ALA A 191 -6.09 -13.40 -17.46
C ALA A 191 -5.50 -12.05 -17.01
N ALA A 192 -5.00 -11.95 -15.77
CA ALA A 192 -4.33 -10.76 -15.24
C ALA A 192 -2.80 -10.77 -15.50
N PHE A 193 -2.24 -11.88 -16.02
CA PHE A 193 -0.81 -11.97 -16.27
C PHE A 193 -0.38 -11.03 -17.40
N GLY A 194 0.76 -10.39 -17.24
CA GLY A 194 1.26 -9.34 -18.13
C GLY A 194 0.59 -7.98 -17.90
N LYS A 195 -0.33 -7.85 -16.94
CA LYS A 195 -1.08 -6.61 -16.71
C LYS A 195 -0.51 -5.75 -15.58
N ARG A 196 -0.67 -4.43 -15.76
CA ARG A 196 -0.43 -3.40 -14.74
C ARG A 196 -1.77 -2.78 -14.40
N LEU A 197 -2.33 -3.15 -13.26
CA LEU A 197 -3.69 -2.82 -12.85
C LEU A 197 -3.70 -1.75 -11.78
N ASN A 198 -4.41 -0.66 -11.98
CA ASN A 198 -4.70 0.28 -10.91
C ASN A 198 -5.78 -0.31 -10.00
N ILE A 199 -5.61 -0.15 -8.69
CA ILE A 199 -6.59 -0.57 -7.69
C ILE A 199 -6.87 0.56 -6.71
N ALA A 200 -8.14 0.75 -6.36
CA ALA A 200 -8.58 1.83 -5.48
C ALA A 200 -9.73 1.38 -4.59
N GLY A 201 -10.08 2.22 -3.60
CA GLY A 201 -11.26 2.01 -2.77
C GLY A 201 -12.58 2.24 -3.52
N GLY A 202 -13.71 1.98 -2.86
CA GLY A 202 -15.02 1.91 -3.50
C GLY A 202 -15.52 3.20 -4.17
N ALA A 203 -15.21 4.37 -3.60
CA ALA A 203 -15.69 5.64 -4.17
C ALA A 203 -14.69 6.78 -3.98
N PRO A 204 -14.57 7.68 -4.98
CA PRO A 204 -13.83 8.92 -4.83
C PRO A 204 -14.51 9.86 -3.83
N LEU A 205 -13.69 10.62 -3.09
CA LEU A 205 -14.16 11.69 -2.20
C LEU A 205 -13.15 12.83 -2.21
N THR A 206 -13.62 14.06 -1.88
CA THR A 206 -12.70 15.19 -1.78
C THR A 206 -11.73 15.02 -0.61
N TYR A 207 -10.54 15.63 -0.70
CA TYR A 207 -9.58 15.63 0.41
C TYR A 207 -10.22 16.15 1.70
N ARG A 208 -11.05 17.21 1.58
CA ARG A 208 -11.83 17.74 2.69
C ARG A 208 -12.76 16.68 3.29
N ALA A 209 -13.58 16.03 2.47
CA ALA A 209 -14.51 14.98 2.94
C ALA A 209 -13.77 13.79 3.56
N MET A 210 -12.58 13.43 3.04
CA MET A 210 -11.73 12.41 3.64
C MET A 210 -11.34 12.79 5.08
N VAL A 211 -10.92 14.03 5.32
CA VAL A 211 -10.55 14.49 6.66
C VAL A 211 -11.77 14.62 7.58
N GLU A 212 -12.92 15.06 7.06
CA GLU A 212 -14.19 15.08 7.83
C GLU A 212 -14.58 13.68 8.30
N ARG A 213 -14.47 12.65 7.44
CA ARG A 213 -14.70 11.25 7.83
C ARG A 213 -13.69 10.74 8.87
N ILE A 214 -12.42 11.18 8.81
CA ILE A 214 -11.44 10.86 9.86
C ILE A 214 -11.87 11.43 11.21
N PHE A 215 -12.37 12.68 11.27
CA PHE A 215 -12.90 13.24 12.51
C PHE A 215 -14.12 12.47 13.02
N ALA A 216 -15.01 12.05 12.12
CA ALA A 216 -16.17 11.22 12.49
C ALA A 216 -15.70 9.88 13.12
N GLY A 217 -14.69 9.22 12.54
CA GLY A 217 -14.08 8.00 13.09
C GLY A 217 -13.42 8.22 14.47
N LEU A 218 -12.99 9.45 14.78
CA LEU A 218 -12.49 9.82 16.10
C LEU A 218 -13.58 10.22 17.10
N GLY A 219 -14.87 10.21 16.70
CA GLY A 219 -15.99 10.69 17.50
C GLY A 219 -15.94 12.20 17.78
N ARG A 220 -15.33 12.99 16.87
CA ARG A 220 -15.12 14.44 17.06
C ARG A 220 -15.75 15.25 15.93
N LYS A 221 -16.20 16.46 16.26
CA LYS A 221 -16.65 17.42 15.24
C LYS A 221 -15.46 17.88 14.39
N PRO A 222 -15.60 17.93 13.05
CA PRO A 222 -14.53 18.38 12.17
C PRO A 222 -14.14 19.84 12.44
N ARG A 223 -12.84 20.08 12.65
CA ARG A 223 -12.26 21.42 12.73
C ARG A 223 -11.19 21.56 11.66
N LEU A 224 -11.60 22.10 10.50
CA LEU A 224 -10.74 22.28 9.35
C LEU A 224 -10.34 23.75 9.22
N VAL A 225 -9.04 24.01 9.17
CA VAL A 225 -8.49 25.35 8.99
C VAL A 225 -8.02 25.49 7.54
N LEU A 226 -8.84 26.13 6.72
CA LEU A 226 -8.57 26.35 5.30
C LEU A 226 -7.63 27.54 5.11
N LEU A 227 -6.41 27.32 4.66
CA LEU A 227 -5.39 28.33 4.45
C LEU A 227 -4.87 28.31 3.00
N PRO A 228 -4.40 29.44 2.47
CA PRO A 228 -3.65 29.46 1.22
C PRO A 228 -2.42 28.51 1.31
N THR A 229 -2.14 27.81 0.21
CA THR A 229 -1.02 26.84 0.15
C THR A 229 0.32 27.45 0.54
N ALA A 230 0.57 28.72 0.18
CA ALA A 230 1.79 29.44 0.53
C ALA A 230 1.97 29.57 2.05
N ILE A 231 0.90 29.93 2.78
CA ILE A 231 0.93 30.05 4.26
C ILE A 231 1.23 28.70 4.91
N LEU A 232 0.61 27.64 4.41
CA LEU A 232 0.87 26.27 4.91
C LEU A 232 2.32 25.86 4.69
N ARG A 233 2.88 26.13 3.52
CA ARG A 233 4.29 25.83 3.20
C ARG A 233 5.25 26.53 4.15
N VAL A 234 5.06 27.84 4.36
CA VAL A 234 5.91 28.64 5.26
C VAL A 234 5.76 28.17 6.71
N GLY A 235 4.51 28.02 7.18
CA GLY A 235 4.23 27.61 8.56
C GLY A 235 4.82 26.23 8.90
N PHE A 236 4.71 25.28 7.98
CA PHE A 236 5.29 23.94 8.16
C PHE A 236 6.83 23.95 8.09
N SER A 237 7.42 24.74 7.20
CA SER A 237 8.88 24.89 7.14
C SER A 237 9.45 25.48 8.42
N ALA A 238 8.79 26.50 8.98
CA ALA A 238 9.17 27.11 10.25
C ALA A 238 8.97 26.14 11.43
N GLY A 239 7.81 25.48 11.51
CA GLY A 239 7.49 24.51 12.55
C GLY A 239 8.43 23.29 12.57
N SER A 240 8.86 22.84 11.39
CA SER A 240 9.82 21.74 11.26
C SER A 240 11.22 22.17 11.75
N ARG A 241 11.66 23.39 11.42
CA ARG A 241 12.95 23.95 11.91
C ARG A 241 12.98 24.13 13.41
N LEU A 242 11.85 24.47 14.02
CA LEU A 242 11.71 24.65 15.46
C LEU A 242 11.46 23.32 16.23
N GLY A 243 11.44 22.17 15.52
CA GLY A 243 11.17 20.87 16.14
C GLY A 243 9.73 20.67 16.65
N LEU A 244 8.84 21.65 16.39
CA LEU A 244 7.45 21.63 16.83
C LEU A 244 6.60 20.63 16.02
N VAL A 245 7.00 20.37 14.78
CA VAL A 245 6.39 19.39 13.89
C VAL A 245 7.43 18.34 13.55
N ARG A 246 7.62 17.39 14.43
CA ARG A 246 8.59 16.28 14.28
C ARG A 246 8.19 15.28 13.19
N GLU A 247 6.95 15.33 12.76
CA GLU A 247 6.45 14.47 11.72
C GLU A 247 6.43 15.25 10.40
N ALA A 248 7.29 14.88 9.48
CA ALA A 248 7.22 15.24 8.06
C ALA A 248 5.91 14.69 7.41
N ALA A 249 4.78 14.84 8.14
CA ALA A 249 3.46 14.39 7.71
C ALA A 249 2.98 15.17 6.50
N PHE A 250 3.50 16.37 6.34
CA PHE A 250 3.07 17.33 5.35
C PHE A 250 4.31 17.94 4.70
N GLY A 251 4.97 17.20 3.80
CA GLY A 251 5.93 17.81 2.89
C GLY A 251 5.26 18.91 2.06
N SER A 252 6.05 19.82 1.49
CA SER A 252 5.53 20.94 0.69
C SER A 252 4.58 20.49 -0.44
N SER A 253 4.88 19.35 -1.06
CA SER A 253 4.08 18.73 -2.11
C SER A 253 2.73 18.15 -1.65
N VAL A 254 2.55 17.86 -0.37
CA VAL A 254 1.26 17.35 0.14
C VAL A 254 0.19 18.45 0.04
N PHE A 255 0.55 19.70 0.34
CA PHE A 255 -0.42 20.82 0.30
C PHE A 255 -0.86 21.17 -1.12
N SER A 256 0.05 21.17 -2.11
CA SER A 256 -0.34 21.38 -3.51
C SER A 256 -1.30 20.31 -3.99
N ARG A 257 -1.00 19.07 -3.66
CA ARG A 257 -1.82 17.92 -4.06
C ARG A 257 -3.21 17.86 -3.42
N MET A 258 -3.48 18.58 -2.33
CA MET A 258 -4.83 18.60 -1.72
C MET A 258 -5.90 19.12 -2.68
N ASN A 259 -5.51 19.81 -3.77
CA ASN A 259 -6.39 20.35 -4.79
C ASN A 259 -6.30 19.62 -6.16
N GLU A 260 -5.41 18.62 -6.27
CA GLU A 260 -5.27 17.80 -7.47
C GLU A 260 -6.12 16.52 -7.33
N ASP A 261 -6.71 16.07 -8.43
CA ASP A 261 -7.43 14.79 -8.45
C ASP A 261 -6.46 13.63 -8.57
N LEU A 262 -6.47 12.75 -7.58
CA LEU A 262 -5.70 11.51 -7.54
C LEU A 262 -6.65 10.30 -7.58
N THR A 263 -7.42 10.25 -8.65
CA THR A 263 -8.28 9.12 -9.03
C THR A 263 -7.79 8.52 -10.34
N PHE A 264 -7.96 7.23 -10.48
CA PHE A 264 -7.42 6.47 -11.61
C PHE A 264 -8.48 5.49 -12.13
N ASP A 265 -8.41 5.14 -13.41
CA ASP A 265 -9.25 4.09 -13.96
C ASP A 265 -8.84 2.75 -13.32
N VAL A 266 -9.82 2.07 -12.73
CA VAL A 266 -9.65 0.81 -11.99
C VAL A 266 -10.51 -0.32 -12.56
N ARG A 267 -11.19 -0.10 -13.69
CA ARG A 267 -12.14 -1.07 -14.29
C ARG A 267 -11.48 -2.42 -14.55
N ASP A 268 -10.34 -2.43 -15.22
CA ASP A 268 -9.61 -3.68 -15.49
C ASP A 268 -9.26 -4.43 -14.20
N GLY A 269 -8.87 -3.69 -13.15
CA GLY A 269 -8.57 -4.26 -11.84
C GLY A 269 -9.80 -4.90 -11.20
N LEU A 270 -10.95 -4.26 -11.27
CA LEU A 270 -12.22 -4.79 -10.74
C LEU A 270 -12.68 -6.02 -11.53
N GLU A 271 -12.69 -5.93 -12.86
CA GLU A 271 -13.16 -6.99 -13.75
C GLU A 271 -12.29 -8.25 -13.68
N LEU A 272 -10.97 -8.08 -13.74
CA LEU A 272 -10.05 -9.22 -13.78
C LEU A 272 -9.85 -9.88 -12.42
N LEU A 273 -9.86 -9.10 -11.34
CA LEU A 273 -9.53 -9.62 -10.01
C LEU A 273 -10.76 -9.88 -9.14
N GLY A 274 -11.93 -9.37 -9.53
CA GLY A 274 -13.17 -9.58 -8.80
C GLY A 274 -13.12 -9.11 -7.33
N TYR A 275 -12.21 -8.17 -6.99
CA TYR A 275 -12.17 -7.62 -5.64
C TYR A 275 -13.28 -6.58 -5.46
N ASP A 276 -13.94 -6.60 -4.30
CA ASP A 276 -15.00 -5.66 -3.94
C ASP A 276 -14.43 -4.65 -2.92
N PRO A 277 -14.01 -3.45 -3.40
CA PRO A 277 -13.38 -2.47 -2.53
C PRO A 277 -14.43 -1.74 -1.68
N ARG A 278 -14.19 -1.70 -0.38
CA ARG A 278 -15.05 -0.95 0.55
C ARG A 278 -14.93 0.56 0.36
N PRO A 279 -16.02 1.32 0.63
CA PRO A 279 -15.93 2.77 0.70
C PRO A 279 -15.02 3.20 1.86
N PHE A 280 -14.42 4.40 1.74
CA PHE A 280 -13.63 4.96 2.83
C PHE A 280 -14.53 5.34 4.01
N ASP A 281 -14.51 4.54 5.06
CA ASP A 281 -15.30 4.74 6.28
C ASP A 281 -14.46 4.49 7.55
N PRO A 282 -13.75 5.52 8.06
CA PRO A 282 -13.01 5.41 9.32
C PRO A 282 -13.90 5.29 10.58
N ALA A 283 -15.21 5.60 10.47
CA ALA A 283 -16.17 5.45 11.57
C ALA A 283 -16.81 4.06 11.59
N GLY A 284 -16.73 3.36 10.47
CA GLY A 284 -17.22 2.00 10.38
C GLY A 284 -16.47 1.10 11.37
N PRO A 285 -17.09 0.01 11.82
CA PRO A 285 -16.37 -0.95 12.63
C PRO A 285 -15.12 -1.32 11.85
N LEU A 286 -13.96 -1.18 12.49
CA LEU A 286 -12.78 -1.91 12.06
C LEU A 286 -13.27 -3.35 11.94
N ARG A 287 -13.69 -3.76 10.76
CA ARG A 287 -13.98 -5.15 10.50
C ARG A 287 -12.64 -5.88 10.45
N LEU A 288 -12.01 -5.88 11.61
CA LEU A 288 -11.03 -6.86 12.03
C LEU A 288 -11.72 -8.23 12.13
N GLY A 289 -12.94 -8.33 11.58
CA GLY A 289 -13.85 -9.44 11.79
C GLY A 289 -13.31 -10.82 11.46
N ASP A 290 -12.13 -10.87 10.84
CA ASP A 290 -11.39 -12.11 10.61
C ASP A 290 -9.97 -12.09 11.20
N LEU A 291 -9.57 -11.01 11.87
CA LEU A 291 -8.30 -10.93 12.59
C LEU A 291 -8.54 -11.32 14.04
N ASP A 292 -7.91 -12.41 14.50
CA ASP A 292 -7.94 -12.77 15.91
C ASP A 292 -7.29 -11.68 16.79
N ALA A 293 -7.63 -11.68 18.08
CA ALA A 293 -7.12 -10.69 19.04
C ALA A 293 -5.58 -10.66 19.12
N GLN A 294 -4.89 -11.78 18.81
CA GLN A 294 -3.43 -11.87 18.77
C GLN A 294 -2.85 -11.13 17.57
N THR A 295 -3.52 -11.19 16.43
CA THR A 295 -3.12 -10.46 15.22
C THR A 295 -3.32 -8.95 15.42
N VAL A 296 -4.39 -8.54 16.12
CA VAL A 296 -4.62 -7.12 16.47
C VAL A 296 -3.56 -6.63 17.46
N ALA A 297 -3.21 -7.41 18.48
CA ALA A 297 -2.17 -7.06 19.45
C ALA A 297 -0.77 -6.93 18.83
N ALA A 298 -0.50 -7.63 17.73
CA ALA A 298 0.75 -7.50 16.99
C ALA A 298 0.82 -6.23 16.11
N LEU A 299 -0.30 -5.54 15.92
CA LEU A 299 -0.42 -4.28 15.16
C LEU A 299 -0.35 -3.03 16.05
N THR A 300 -0.57 -3.15 17.35
CA THR A 300 -0.47 -2.08 18.35
C THR A 300 0.87 -2.08 19.04
#